data_22f127358f1752d5ff5cb250c498a422
#
_entry.id   22f127358f1752d5ff5cb250c498a422
#
_cell.length_a   1.000
_cell.length_b   1.000
_cell.length_c   1.000
_cell.angle_alpha   90.00
_cell.angle_beta   90.00
_cell.angle_gamma   90.00
#
_symmetry.space_group_name_H-M   'P 1'
#
loop_
_entity.id
_entity.type
_entity.pdbx_description
1 polymer ?
#
loop_
_entity_poly.entity_id
_entity_poly.type
_entity_poly.pdbx_seq_one_letter_code
_entity_poly.pdbx_strand_id
1 'polypeptide(L)'
;FIGICIALTLIFNIFPQYYPNGQVGYVAFYMAVFLIANRMRGKKISAKMIPVLYGLVGLALVWMFWNYGGEIFYKLNKQKFPPKIPYIIWTLFSLVTLFVFYNRLKIEKPNFFTNVGQNAIFFYFAQGMSSSLVYFLVVPMKDLMPWYLLVLIIYPVNILLAVVISKGLKKVDDLGWTVLEFLRAKTASKNP
;
A
#
# COMPACT_ATOMS: atom_id res chain seq x y z
N PHE A 1 -21.40 -1.58 1.19
CA PHE A 1 -20.27 -2.37 0.69
C PHE A 1 -19.06 -2.31 1.63
N ILE A 2 -18.63 -1.10 2.09
CA ILE A 2 -17.52 -0.96 3.06
C ILE A 2 -17.80 -1.79 4.33
N GLY A 3 -19.01 -1.69 4.89
CA GLY A 3 -19.40 -2.46 6.08
C GLY A 3 -19.30 -3.97 5.89
N ILE A 4 -19.64 -4.47 4.71
CA ILE A 4 -19.49 -5.89 4.37
C ILE A 4 -18.01 -6.31 4.37
N CYS A 5 -17.15 -5.50 3.75
CA CYS A 5 -15.71 -5.77 3.72
C CYS A 5 -15.09 -5.77 5.14
N ILE A 6 -15.51 -4.84 6.00
CA ILE A 6 -15.06 -4.78 7.40
C ILE A 6 -15.57 -6.00 8.16
N ALA A 7 -16.84 -6.36 8.03
CA ALA A 7 -17.43 -7.52 8.69
C ALA A 7 -16.72 -8.80 8.27
N LEU A 8 -16.49 -9.01 6.97
CA LEU A 8 -15.71 -10.16 6.46
C LEU A 8 -14.30 -10.18 7.07
N THR A 9 -13.60 -9.04 7.08
CA THR A 9 -12.25 -8.96 7.68
C THR A 9 -12.27 -9.40 9.15
N LEU A 10 -13.24 -8.95 9.92
CA LEU A 10 -13.38 -9.33 11.35
C LEU A 10 -13.73 -10.81 11.52
N ILE A 11 -14.69 -11.31 10.75
CA ILE A 11 -15.09 -12.73 10.80
C ILE A 11 -13.88 -13.65 10.52
N PHE A 12 -13.09 -13.35 9.51
CA PHE A 12 -11.90 -14.13 9.17
C PHE A 12 -10.78 -14.04 10.22
N ASN A 13 -10.74 -12.96 10.99
CA ASN A 13 -9.80 -12.83 12.11
C ASN A 13 -10.28 -13.58 13.37
N ILE A 14 -11.60 -13.62 13.62
CA ILE A 14 -12.19 -14.28 14.80
C ILE A 14 -12.26 -15.81 14.60
N PHE A 15 -12.52 -16.26 13.37
CA PHE A 15 -12.72 -17.66 13.03
C PHE A 15 -11.71 -18.16 11.97
N PRO A 16 -10.40 -18.12 12.24
CA PRO A 16 -9.38 -18.49 11.24
C PRO A 16 -9.44 -19.97 10.83
N GLN A 17 -9.99 -20.84 11.67
CA GLN A 17 -10.11 -22.28 11.41
C GLN A 17 -11.02 -22.62 10.22
N TYR A 18 -11.99 -21.76 9.90
CA TYR A 18 -12.90 -21.96 8.77
C TYR A 18 -12.32 -21.49 7.43
N TYR A 19 -11.20 -20.76 7.47
CA TYR A 19 -10.63 -20.13 6.27
C TYR A 19 -9.11 -20.29 6.24
N PRO A 20 -8.60 -21.51 6.02
CA PRO A 20 -7.18 -21.82 6.14
C PRO A 20 -6.30 -21.00 5.19
N ASN A 21 -6.84 -20.57 4.04
CA ASN A 21 -6.06 -19.84 3.05
C ASN A 21 -5.97 -18.31 3.29
N GLY A 22 -6.78 -17.75 4.20
CA GLY A 22 -6.74 -16.33 4.58
C GLY A 22 -6.93 -15.29 3.46
N GLN A 23 -7.04 -15.74 2.20
CA GLN A 23 -7.07 -14.89 1.01
C GLN A 23 -8.29 -13.97 0.97
N VAL A 24 -9.46 -14.45 1.36
CA VAL A 24 -10.70 -13.67 1.33
C VAL A 24 -10.63 -12.52 2.36
N GLY A 25 -10.12 -12.79 3.57
CA GLY A 25 -9.90 -11.76 4.58
C GLY A 25 -8.90 -10.71 4.14
N TYR A 26 -7.86 -11.12 3.43
CA TYR A 26 -6.88 -10.23 2.83
C TYR A 26 -7.53 -9.30 1.80
N VAL A 27 -8.26 -9.85 0.82
CA VAL A 27 -8.94 -9.05 -0.21
C VAL A 27 -9.96 -8.12 0.42
N ALA A 28 -10.78 -8.61 1.37
CA ALA A 28 -11.78 -7.82 2.06
C ALA A 28 -11.16 -6.63 2.80
N PHE A 29 -10.04 -6.85 3.52
CA PHE A 29 -9.34 -5.79 4.25
C PHE A 29 -8.82 -4.69 3.32
N TYR A 30 -8.06 -5.05 2.29
CA TYR A 30 -7.49 -4.05 1.39
C TYR A 30 -8.55 -3.35 0.55
N MET A 31 -9.64 -4.05 0.19
CA MET A 31 -10.79 -3.43 -0.47
C MET A 31 -11.48 -2.43 0.47
N ALA A 32 -11.66 -2.75 1.77
CA ALA A 32 -12.19 -1.81 2.75
C ALA A 32 -11.32 -0.55 2.85
N VAL A 33 -10.00 -0.71 2.98
CA VAL A 33 -9.03 0.40 3.04
C VAL A 33 -9.12 1.27 1.78
N PHE A 34 -9.14 0.66 0.60
CA PHE A 34 -9.28 1.36 -0.68
C PHE A 34 -10.59 2.17 -0.77
N LEU A 35 -11.71 1.55 -0.42
CA LEU A 35 -13.03 2.19 -0.46
C LEU A 35 -13.14 3.35 0.54
N ILE A 36 -12.57 3.19 1.74
CA ILE A 36 -12.50 4.27 2.74
C ILE A 36 -11.65 5.42 2.19
N ALA A 37 -10.48 5.14 1.66
CA ALA A 37 -9.59 6.15 1.08
C ALA A 37 -10.28 6.91 -0.06
N ASN A 38 -10.95 6.19 -0.98
CA ASN A 38 -11.70 6.80 -2.07
C ASN A 38 -12.89 7.66 -1.57
N ARG A 39 -13.62 7.18 -0.54
CA ARG A 39 -14.72 7.94 0.07
C ARG A 39 -14.25 9.21 0.76
N MET A 40 -13.03 9.20 1.31
CA MET A 40 -12.42 10.33 2.01
C MET A 40 -11.68 11.29 1.07
N ARG A 41 -11.50 10.91 -0.20
CA ARG A 41 -10.82 11.75 -1.19
C ARG A 41 -11.47 13.13 -1.27
N GLY A 42 -10.66 14.18 -1.11
CA GLY A 42 -11.09 15.58 -1.13
C GLY A 42 -11.89 16.04 0.10
N LYS A 43 -12.17 15.16 1.08
CA LYS A 43 -12.86 15.54 2.31
C LYS A 43 -11.85 15.97 3.37
N LYS A 44 -12.22 17.02 4.11
CA LYS A 44 -11.46 17.49 5.27
C LYS A 44 -12.03 16.88 6.55
N ILE A 45 -11.17 16.34 7.38
CA ILE A 45 -11.55 15.91 8.72
C ILE A 45 -11.72 17.16 9.57
N SER A 46 -12.87 17.30 10.24
CA SER A 46 -13.11 18.39 11.19
C SER A 46 -12.07 18.35 12.31
N ALA A 47 -11.54 19.51 12.68
CA ALA A 47 -10.57 19.64 13.77
C ALA A 47 -11.08 19.02 15.10
N LYS A 48 -12.40 19.06 15.34
CA LYS A 48 -13.03 18.45 16.52
C LYS A 48 -12.98 16.92 16.50
N MET A 49 -12.94 16.30 15.33
CA MET A 49 -12.88 14.84 15.20
C MET A 49 -11.48 14.27 15.33
N ILE A 50 -10.44 15.08 15.11
CA ILE A 50 -9.05 14.63 15.17
C ILE A 50 -8.70 14.01 16.53
N PRO A 51 -8.94 14.70 17.68
CA PRO A 51 -8.60 14.10 18.98
C PRO A 51 -9.45 12.86 19.29
N VAL A 52 -10.69 12.79 18.83
CA VAL A 52 -11.54 11.60 18.99
C VAL A 52 -10.98 10.42 18.23
N LEU A 53 -10.58 10.61 16.97
CA LEU A 53 -9.98 9.55 16.15
C LEU A 53 -8.65 9.06 16.74
N TYR A 54 -7.78 9.98 17.17
CA TYR A 54 -6.53 9.58 17.82
C TYR A 54 -6.75 8.93 19.18
N GLY A 55 -7.77 9.38 19.93
CA GLY A 55 -8.16 8.74 21.19
C GLY A 55 -8.60 7.29 20.99
N LEU A 56 -9.49 7.04 20.02
CA LEU A 56 -9.95 5.68 19.70
C LEU A 56 -8.81 4.77 19.24
N VAL A 57 -7.98 5.28 18.33
CA VAL A 57 -6.83 4.50 17.84
C VAL A 57 -5.78 4.33 18.93
N GLY A 58 -5.56 5.34 19.77
CA GLY A 58 -4.67 5.25 20.93
C GLY A 58 -5.12 4.17 21.92
N LEU A 59 -6.40 4.13 22.25
CA LEU A 59 -6.98 3.05 23.08
C LEU A 59 -6.76 1.67 22.46
N ALA A 60 -6.96 1.54 21.14
CA ALA A 60 -6.72 0.30 20.42
C ALA A 60 -5.23 -0.11 20.46
N LEU A 61 -4.30 0.85 20.34
CA LEU A 61 -2.85 0.60 20.46
C LEU A 61 -2.46 0.18 21.89
N VAL A 62 -3.03 0.82 22.92
CA VAL A 62 -2.83 0.42 24.33
C VAL A 62 -3.36 -0.99 24.56
N TRP A 63 -4.56 -1.29 24.08
CA TRP A 63 -5.13 -2.63 24.14
C TRP A 63 -4.23 -3.66 23.40
N MET A 64 -3.71 -3.31 22.24
CA MET A 64 -2.78 -4.16 21.49
C MET A 64 -1.49 -4.41 22.27
N PHE A 65 -0.91 -3.36 22.87
CA PHE A 65 0.30 -3.47 23.70
C PHE A 65 0.07 -4.37 24.91
N TRP A 66 -1.10 -4.22 25.57
CA TRP A 66 -1.46 -5.02 26.74
C TRP A 66 -1.59 -6.52 26.42
N ASN A 67 -2.23 -6.85 25.29
CA ASN A 67 -2.51 -8.24 24.93
C ASN A 67 -1.35 -8.96 24.25
N TYR A 68 -0.53 -8.25 23.50
CA TYR A 68 0.52 -8.86 22.65
C TYR A 68 1.94 -8.47 23.06
N GLY A 69 2.11 -7.55 24.02
CA GLY A 69 3.40 -7.03 24.43
C GLY A 69 4.08 -6.12 23.40
N GLY A 70 5.20 -5.50 23.78
CA GLY A 70 5.94 -4.57 22.91
C GLY A 70 6.58 -5.22 21.69
N GLU A 71 6.86 -6.53 21.75
CA GLU A 71 7.46 -7.26 20.62
C GLU A 71 6.57 -7.29 19.35
N ILE A 72 5.25 -7.09 19.50
CA ILE A 72 4.34 -7.11 18.37
C ILE A 72 4.70 -6.06 17.32
N PHE A 73 5.22 -4.90 17.73
CA PHE A 73 5.62 -3.83 16.84
C PHE A 73 6.76 -4.23 15.89
N TYR A 74 7.69 -5.06 16.36
CA TYR A 74 8.76 -5.62 15.50
C TYR A 74 8.28 -6.75 14.59
N LYS A 75 7.16 -7.39 14.95
CA LYS A 75 6.60 -8.53 14.23
C LYS A 75 5.42 -8.16 13.31
N LEU A 76 5.08 -6.85 13.18
CA LEU A 76 3.93 -6.39 12.38
C LEU A 76 3.98 -6.87 10.92
N ASN A 77 5.15 -6.90 10.31
CA ASN A 77 5.30 -7.41 8.93
C ASN A 77 4.87 -8.88 8.79
N LYS A 78 5.04 -9.70 9.82
CA LYS A 78 4.59 -11.10 9.86
C LYS A 78 3.08 -11.23 10.02
N GLN A 79 2.41 -10.14 10.43
CA GLN A 79 0.97 -10.06 10.65
C GLN A 79 0.21 -9.49 9.43
N LYS A 80 0.91 -9.24 8.34
CA LYS A 80 0.39 -8.55 7.15
C LYS A 80 -0.42 -9.48 6.24
N PHE A 81 -0.03 -10.75 6.15
CA PHE A 81 -0.62 -11.71 5.22
C PHE A 81 -0.91 -13.06 5.93
N PRO A 82 -2.16 -13.36 6.28
CA PRO A 82 -3.36 -12.52 6.26
C PRO A 82 -3.29 -11.40 7.31
N PRO A 83 -3.99 -10.25 7.08
CA PRO A 83 -3.95 -9.13 8.01
C PRO A 83 -4.62 -9.50 9.34
N LYS A 84 -3.81 -9.61 10.39
CA LYS A 84 -4.26 -9.87 11.76
C LYS A 84 -4.58 -8.59 12.50
N ILE A 85 -5.31 -8.67 13.60
CA ILE A 85 -5.79 -7.52 14.38
C ILE A 85 -4.69 -6.50 14.69
N PRO A 86 -3.47 -6.87 15.12
CA PRO A 86 -2.42 -5.88 15.37
C PRO A 86 -2.03 -5.08 14.12
N TYR A 87 -1.95 -5.74 12.98
CA TYR A 87 -1.65 -5.07 11.71
C TYR A 87 -2.78 -4.13 11.28
N ILE A 88 -4.05 -4.53 11.48
CA ILE A 88 -5.23 -3.71 11.18
C ILE A 88 -5.22 -2.43 12.02
N ILE A 89 -4.98 -2.54 13.33
CA ILE A 89 -4.90 -1.39 14.25
C ILE A 89 -3.78 -0.43 13.82
N TRP A 90 -2.60 -0.95 13.48
CA TRP A 90 -1.49 -0.15 13.00
C TRP A 90 -1.79 0.55 11.67
N THR A 91 -2.48 -0.14 10.77
CA THR A 91 -2.92 0.44 9.49
C THR A 91 -3.94 1.57 9.71
N LEU A 92 -4.88 1.41 10.64
CA LEU A 92 -5.83 2.46 11.00
C LEU A 92 -5.13 3.69 11.59
N PHE A 93 -4.13 3.49 12.46
CA PHE A 93 -3.31 4.59 12.97
C PHE A 93 -2.61 5.34 11.83
N SER A 94 -1.99 4.62 10.90
CA SER A 94 -1.32 5.20 9.75
C SER A 94 -2.28 5.97 8.85
N LEU A 95 -3.48 5.42 8.59
CA LEU A 95 -4.52 6.08 7.80
C LEU A 95 -5.02 7.37 8.44
N VAL A 96 -5.34 7.35 9.74
CA VAL A 96 -5.78 8.54 10.48
C VAL A 96 -4.69 9.62 10.41
N THR A 97 -3.45 9.25 10.64
CA THR A 97 -2.29 10.14 10.56
C THR A 97 -2.16 10.74 9.16
N LEU A 98 -2.21 9.93 8.10
CA LEU A 98 -2.17 10.41 6.72
C LEU A 98 -3.31 11.39 6.42
N PHE A 99 -4.54 11.11 6.83
CA PHE A 99 -5.68 12.01 6.60
C PHE A 99 -5.57 13.32 7.36
N VAL A 100 -5.04 13.30 8.58
CA VAL A 100 -4.81 14.53 9.36
C VAL A 100 -3.73 15.40 8.72
N PHE A 101 -2.63 14.78 8.28
CA PHE A 101 -1.52 15.50 7.66
C PHE A 101 -1.78 15.87 6.20
N TYR A 102 -2.62 15.13 5.47
CA TYR A 102 -2.94 15.38 4.07
C TYR A 102 -3.34 16.84 3.78
N ASN A 103 -4.16 17.44 4.65
CA ASN A 103 -4.59 18.83 4.51
C ASN A 103 -3.50 19.86 4.84
N ARG A 104 -2.43 19.46 5.51
CA ARG A 104 -1.26 20.31 5.84
C ARG A 104 -0.16 20.21 4.80
N LEU A 105 -0.12 19.12 4.05
CA LEU A 105 0.82 18.90 2.96
C LEU A 105 0.30 19.61 1.71
N LYS A 106 0.49 20.92 1.64
CA LYS A 106 0.24 21.70 0.41
C LYS A 106 1.38 21.42 -0.58
N ILE A 107 1.15 20.49 -1.47
CA ILE A 107 2.08 20.23 -2.58
C ILE A 107 1.58 21.03 -3.77
N GLU A 108 2.09 22.26 -3.91
CA GLU A 108 1.67 23.19 -4.96
C GLU A 108 2.31 22.89 -6.32
N LYS A 109 3.47 22.24 -6.33
CA LYS A 109 4.20 21.91 -7.56
C LYS A 109 4.37 20.39 -7.69
N PRO A 110 4.25 19.85 -8.91
CA PRO A 110 4.56 18.45 -9.15
C PRO A 110 6.02 18.17 -8.78
N ASN A 111 6.24 17.20 -7.92
CA ASN A 111 7.56 16.75 -7.50
C ASN A 111 7.66 15.21 -7.62
N PHE A 112 8.83 14.66 -7.28
CA PHE A 112 9.03 13.22 -7.32
C PHE A 112 7.95 12.44 -6.57
N PHE A 113 7.58 12.86 -5.37
CA PHE A 113 6.58 12.16 -4.54
C PHE A 113 5.18 12.23 -5.12
N THR A 114 4.78 13.36 -5.70
CA THR A 114 3.49 13.47 -6.40
C THR A 114 3.44 12.57 -7.63
N ASN A 115 4.54 12.49 -8.39
CA ASN A 115 4.63 11.62 -9.55
C ASN A 115 4.55 10.14 -9.14
N VAL A 116 5.27 9.73 -8.08
CA VAL A 116 5.16 8.38 -7.50
C VAL A 116 3.73 8.09 -7.06
N GLY A 117 3.07 9.04 -6.37
CA GLY A 117 1.69 8.88 -5.92
C GLY A 117 0.69 8.74 -7.06
N GLN A 118 0.81 9.55 -8.11
CA GLN A 118 -0.05 9.49 -9.31
C GLN A 118 0.14 8.19 -10.10
N ASN A 119 1.33 7.63 -10.08
CA ASN A 119 1.70 6.41 -10.81
C ASN A 119 1.97 5.24 -9.83
N ALA A 120 1.34 5.25 -8.66
CA ALA A 120 1.65 4.33 -7.57
C ALA A 120 1.59 2.84 -7.97
N ILE A 121 0.65 2.45 -8.83
CA ILE A 121 0.51 1.08 -9.28
C ILE A 121 1.75 0.63 -10.07
N PHE A 122 2.26 1.47 -10.96
CA PHE A 122 3.47 1.17 -11.75
C PHE A 122 4.70 1.12 -10.87
N PHE A 123 4.81 2.00 -9.87
CA PHE A 123 5.88 1.96 -8.88
C PHE A 123 5.81 0.72 -8.00
N TYR A 124 4.62 0.27 -7.61
CA TYR A 124 4.43 -0.95 -6.84
C TYR A 124 4.96 -2.19 -7.58
N PHE A 125 4.55 -2.36 -8.84
CA PHE A 125 5.05 -3.45 -9.68
C PHE A 125 6.55 -3.31 -9.98
N ALA A 126 7.00 -2.10 -10.29
CA ALA A 126 8.41 -1.82 -10.56
C ALA A 126 9.28 -2.12 -9.34
N GLN A 127 8.81 -1.85 -8.11
CA GLN A 127 9.55 -2.17 -6.89
C GLN A 127 9.71 -3.68 -6.70
N GLY A 128 8.68 -4.47 -6.98
CA GLY A 128 8.79 -5.92 -6.96
C GLY A 128 9.84 -6.45 -7.95
N MET A 129 9.80 -5.95 -9.19
CA MET A 129 10.74 -6.33 -10.24
C MET A 129 12.17 -5.85 -9.92
N SER A 130 12.35 -4.59 -9.51
CA SER A 130 13.66 -4.02 -9.18
C SER A 130 14.30 -4.73 -8.00
N SER A 131 13.53 -5.07 -6.95
CA SER A 131 14.04 -5.80 -5.80
C SER A 131 14.53 -7.20 -6.18
N SER A 132 13.84 -7.87 -7.11
CA SER A 132 14.28 -9.16 -7.65
C SER A 132 15.58 -9.04 -8.45
N LEU A 133 15.70 -7.99 -9.29
CA LEU A 133 16.93 -7.73 -10.06
C LEU A 133 18.12 -7.37 -9.16
N VAL A 134 17.87 -6.52 -8.16
CA VAL A 134 18.91 -6.10 -7.20
C VAL A 134 19.42 -7.28 -6.37
N TYR A 135 18.60 -8.30 -6.14
CA TYR A 135 19.05 -9.53 -5.45
C TYR A 135 20.27 -10.17 -6.12
N PHE A 136 20.34 -10.16 -7.45
CA PHE A 136 21.50 -10.67 -8.20
C PHE A 136 22.79 -9.87 -7.94
N LEU A 137 22.67 -8.60 -7.54
CA LEU A 137 23.82 -7.78 -7.14
C LEU A 137 24.18 -8.01 -5.67
N VAL A 138 23.18 -8.19 -4.81
CA VAL A 138 23.37 -8.39 -3.36
C VAL A 138 24.11 -9.68 -3.08
N VAL A 139 23.75 -10.79 -3.75
CA VAL A 139 24.31 -12.12 -3.48
C VAL A 139 25.84 -12.14 -3.59
N PRO A 140 26.49 -11.67 -4.66
CA PRO A 140 27.94 -11.65 -4.74
C PRO A 140 28.62 -10.60 -3.85
N MET A 141 27.91 -9.53 -3.49
CA MET A 141 28.48 -8.40 -2.73
C MET A 141 28.38 -8.57 -1.21
N LYS A 142 27.49 -9.42 -0.70
CA LYS A 142 27.23 -9.58 0.74
C LYS A 142 28.46 -10.03 1.54
N ASP A 143 29.36 -10.78 0.92
CA ASP A 143 30.57 -11.32 1.53
C ASP A 143 31.77 -10.39 1.32
N LEU A 144 31.68 -9.38 0.43
CA LEU A 144 32.75 -8.45 0.09
C LEU A 144 32.76 -7.18 0.94
N MET A 145 31.62 -6.82 1.53
CA MET A 145 31.50 -5.57 2.29
C MET A 145 30.51 -5.70 3.44
N PRO A 146 30.67 -4.87 4.50
CA PRO A 146 29.74 -4.82 5.63
C PRO A 146 28.33 -4.40 5.18
N TRP A 147 27.32 -4.94 5.85
CA TRP A 147 25.91 -4.80 5.48
C TRP A 147 25.42 -3.33 5.33
N TYR A 148 25.95 -2.40 6.13
CA TYR A 148 25.57 -0.99 6.08
C TYR A 148 26.05 -0.30 4.81
N LEU A 149 27.26 -0.64 4.30
CA LEU A 149 27.73 -0.14 3.00
C LEU A 149 26.95 -0.76 1.85
N LEU A 150 26.62 -2.04 1.97
CA LEU A 150 25.77 -2.72 1.00
C LEU A 150 24.42 -2.04 0.88
N VAL A 151 23.76 -1.72 1.99
CA VAL A 151 22.46 -0.99 2.01
C VAL A 151 22.60 0.40 1.39
N LEU A 152 23.68 1.13 1.70
CA LEU A 152 23.92 2.47 1.19
C LEU A 152 24.04 2.50 -0.34
N ILE A 153 24.61 1.45 -0.94
CA ILE A 153 24.77 1.33 -2.39
C ILE A 153 23.52 0.77 -3.05
N ILE A 154 22.99 -0.30 -2.50
CA ILE A 154 21.90 -1.08 -3.11
C ILE A 154 20.57 -0.33 -3.06
N TYR A 155 20.32 0.42 -1.99
CA TYR A 155 19.04 1.14 -1.85
C TYR A 155 18.82 2.23 -2.92
N PRO A 156 19.80 3.12 -3.21
CA PRO A 156 19.67 4.05 -4.33
C PRO A 156 19.54 3.35 -5.70
N VAL A 157 20.31 2.27 -5.92
CA VAL A 157 20.23 1.49 -7.16
C VAL A 157 18.83 0.89 -7.34
N ASN A 158 18.26 0.34 -6.28
CA ASN A 158 16.88 -0.19 -6.31
C ASN A 158 15.85 0.88 -6.63
N ILE A 159 15.97 2.07 -6.04
CA ILE A 159 15.08 3.21 -6.33
C ILE A 159 15.20 3.63 -7.79
N LEU A 160 16.42 3.78 -8.31
CA LEU A 160 16.66 4.16 -9.70
C LEU A 160 16.06 3.13 -10.67
N LEU A 161 16.30 1.84 -10.43
CA LEU A 161 15.69 0.77 -11.22
C LEU A 161 14.17 0.80 -11.16
N ALA A 162 13.58 0.99 -9.98
CA ALA A 162 12.14 1.10 -9.84
C ALA A 162 11.57 2.29 -10.63
N VAL A 163 12.25 3.44 -10.64
CA VAL A 163 11.86 4.61 -11.45
C VAL A 163 11.90 4.30 -12.95
N VAL A 164 12.97 3.66 -13.43
CA VAL A 164 13.12 3.32 -14.85
C VAL A 164 12.05 2.31 -15.27
N ILE A 165 11.88 1.24 -14.50
CA ILE A 165 10.89 0.19 -14.77
C ILE A 165 9.47 0.76 -14.74
N SER A 166 9.13 1.61 -13.76
CA SER A 166 7.81 2.22 -13.67
C SER A 166 7.47 3.08 -14.89
N LYS A 167 8.44 3.82 -15.42
CA LYS A 167 8.26 4.59 -16.67
C LYS A 167 8.04 3.67 -17.86
N GLY A 168 8.76 2.55 -17.93
CA GLY A 168 8.57 1.53 -18.96
C GLY A 168 7.16 0.92 -18.91
N LEU A 169 6.73 0.49 -17.71
CA LEU A 169 5.39 -0.08 -17.49
C LEU A 169 4.29 0.91 -17.88
N LYS A 170 4.43 2.19 -17.52
CA LYS A 170 3.48 3.21 -17.94
C LYS A 170 3.40 3.37 -19.44
N LYS A 171 4.52 3.39 -20.16
CA LYS A 171 4.51 3.44 -21.63
C LYS A 171 3.81 2.24 -22.27
N VAL A 172 4.00 1.04 -21.70
CA VAL A 172 3.32 -0.17 -22.18
C VAL A 172 1.81 -0.06 -21.96
N ASP A 173 1.38 0.47 -20.81
CA ASP A 173 -0.03 0.71 -20.51
C ASP A 173 -0.65 1.73 -21.47
N ASP A 174 0.00 2.87 -21.68
CA ASP A 174 -0.43 3.92 -22.63
C ASP A 174 -0.55 3.38 -24.06
N LEU A 175 0.39 2.53 -24.52
CA LEU A 175 0.32 1.84 -25.80
C LEU A 175 -0.87 0.88 -25.87
N GLY A 176 -1.11 0.12 -24.82
CA GLY A 176 -2.25 -0.80 -24.71
C GLY A 176 -3.59 -0.06 -24.86
N TRP A 177 -3.75 1.08 -24.21
CA TRP A 177 -4.94 1.91 -24.35
C TRP A 177 -5.11 2.46 -25.77
N THR A 178 -4.04 2.94 -26.42
CA THR A 178 -4.07 3.44 -27.79
C THR A 178 -4.52 2.35 -28.77
N VAL A 179 -4.02 1.12 -28.62
CA VAL A 179 -4.44 -0.02 -29.43
C VAL A 179 -5.91 -0.37 -29.20
N LEU A 180 -6.36 -0.37 -27.94
CA LEU A 180 -7.77 -0.63 -27.61
C LEU A 180 -8.72 0.42 -28.20
N GLU A 181 -8.37 1.69 -28.15
CA GLU A 181 -9.16 2.77 -28.76
C GLU A 181 -9.23 2.64 -30.25
N PHE A 182 -8.11 2.33 -30.90
CA PHE A 182 -8.08 2.05 -32.36
C PHE A 182 -8.99 0.88 -32.75
N LEU A 183 -8.94 -0.23 -31.99
CA LEU A 183 -9.81 -1.39 -32.24
C LEU A 183 -11.28 -1.06 -32.05
N ARG A 184 -11.64 -0.29 -31.00
CA ARG A 184 -13.01 0.16 -30.74
C ARG A 184 -13.53 1.05 -31.88
N ALA A 185 -12.74 2.01 -32.33
CA ALA A 185 -13.10 2.89 -33.45
C ALA A 185 -13.36 2.09 -34.74
N LYS A 186 -12.52 1.08 -35.03
CA LYS A 186 -12.68 0.21 -36.18
C LYS A 186 -13.93 -0.67 -36.08
N THR A 187 -14.31 -1.11 -34.90
CA THR A 187 -15.52 -1.92 -34.66
C THR A 187 -16.79 -1.06 -34.79
N ALA A 188 -16.77 0.17 -34.25
CA ALA A 188 -17.88 1.12 -34.40
C ALA A 188 -18.14 1.54 -35.86
N SER A 189 -17.08 1.63 -36.65
CA SER A 189 -17.19 1.96 -38.12
C SER A 189 -17.79 0.83 -38.96
N LYS A 190 -17.88 -0.41 -38.44
CA LYS A 190 -18.43 -1.56 -39.14
C LYS A 190 -19.91 -1.82 -38.86
N ASN A 191 -20.49 -1.19 -37.84
CA ASN A 191 -21.89 -1.28 -37.47
C ASN A 191 -22.50 0.14 -37.55
N PRO A 192 -22.86 0.67 -38.72
CA PRO A 192 -23.57 1.94 -38.85
C PRO A 192 -25.02 1.85 -38.37
#